data_d88323c1b47dbcc1826472b7f83a2474
#
_entry.id   d88323c1b47dbcc1826472b7f83a2474
#
_cell.length_a   1.000
_cell.length_b   1.000
_cell.length_c   1.000
_cell.angle_alpha   90.00
_cell.angle_beta   90.00
_cell.angle_gamma   90.00
#
_symmetry.space_group_name_H-M   'P 1'
#
loop_
_entity.id
_entity.type
_entity.pdbx_description
1 polymer ?
#
loop_
_entity_poly.entity_id
_entity_poly.type
_entity_poly.pdbx_seq_one_letter_code
_entity_poly.pdbx_strand_id
1 'polypeptide(L)'
;MDRTFLMVKPDGVQRGLIGRIISRLEDKGFKMTAGKLVQVSREQAERHYAEHVGKPFFEELVGFITSGPVFAMVWEGDNIVTLSRLLIGKTQVTEALPGTIRGDFAAHTPFNLIHGSDSPESAEREIANFFMPEESVRYEKSVATWM
;
A
#
# COMPACT_ATOMS: atom_id res chain seq x y z
N MET A 1 5.85 15.32 -9.82
CA MET A 1 4.88 14.20 -9.77
C MET A 1 4.90 13.58 -8.39
N ASP A 2 3.71 13.41 -7.82
CA ASP A 2 3.57 12.89 -6.47
C ASP A 2 3.86 11.40 -6.42
N ARG A 3 4.26 10.90 -5.26
CA ARG A 3 4.43 9.48 -5.04
C ARG A 3 3.78 9.03 -3.72
N THR A 4 3.47 7.74 -3.64
CA THR A 4 2.82 7.15 -2.47
C THR A 4 3.41 5.79 -2.18
N PHE A 5 3.25 5.36 -0.94
CA PHE A 5 3.61 4.01 -0.50
C PHE A 5 2.35 3.17 -0.39
N LEU A 6 2.33 2.06 -1.12
CA LEU A 6 1.25 1.07 -1.05
C LEU A 6 1.86 -0.28 -0.68
N MET A 7 1.12 -1.07 0.09
CA MET A 7 1.65 -2.34 0.55
C MET A 7 0.54 -3.38 0.61
N VAL A 8 0.71 -4.46 -0.16
CA VAL A 8 -0.19 -5.61 -0.03
C VAL A 8 0.17 -6.31 1.26
N LYS A 9 -0.79 -6.41 2.16
CA LYS A 9 -0.62 -6.97 3.51
C LYS A 9 -0.54 -8.49 3.44
N PRO A 10 -0.13 -9.14 4.54
CA PRO A 10 0.02 -10.61 4.54
C PRO A 10 -1.20 -11.37 4.05
N ASP A 11 -2.40 -10.91 4.38
CA ASP A 11 -3.64 -11.55 3.91
C ASP A 11 -3.78 -11.48 2.39
N GLY A 12 -3.45 -10.34 1.79
CA GLY A 12 -3.49 -10.19 0.33
C GLY A 12 -2.46 -11.06 -0.38
N VAL A 13 -1.27 -11.18 0.20
CA VAL A 13 -0.22 -12.06 -0.31
C VAL A 13 -0.66 -13.52 -0.25
N GLN A 14 -1.13 -13.95 0.93
CA GLN A 14 -1.56 -15.35 1.14
C GLN A 14 -2.74 -15.74 0.26
N ARG A 15 -3.64 -14.79 -0.03
CA ARG A 15 -4.79 -15.03 -0.90
C ARG A 15 -4.43 -14.99 -2.39
N GLY A 16 -3.17 -14.70 -2.74
CA GLY A 16 -2.73 -14.65 -4.14
C GLY A 16 -3.28 -13.45 -4.91
N LEU A 17 -3.48 -12.31 -4.25
CA LEU A 17 -4.11 -11.14 -4.83
C LEU A 17 -3.12 -10.06 -5.30
N ILE A 18 -1.81 -10.27 -5.15
CA ILE A 18 -0.81 -9.26 -5.55
C ILE A 18 -1.04 -8.82 -7.00
N GLY A 19 -1.16 -9.77 -7.92
CA GLY A 19 -1.33 -9.46 -9.34
C GLY A 19 -2.59 -8.68 -9.64
N ARG A 20 -3.70 -9.03 -9.01
CA ARG A 20 -4.98 -8.33 -9.22
C ARG A 20 -4.93 -6.91 -8.68
N ILE A 21 -4.29 -6.71 -7.54
CA ILE A 21 -4.14 -5.39 -6.95
C ILE A 21 -3.27 -4.51 -7.83
N ILE A 22 -2.12 -5.03 -8.28
CA ILE A 22 -1.21 -4.30 -9.17
C ILE A 22 -1.94 -3.94 -10.47
N SER A 23 -2.71 -4.87 -11.04
CA SER A 23 -3.47 -4.60 -12.26
C SER A 23 -4.42 -3.43 -12.12
N ARG A 24 -5.10 -3.32 -10.97
CA ARG A 24 -6.00 -2.20 -10.70
C ARG A 24 -5.27 -0.86 -10.70
N LEU A 25 -4.07 -0.85 -10.13
CA LEU A 25 -3.25 0.37 -10.05
C LEU A 25 -2.68 0.73 -11.43
N GLU A 26 -2.22 -0.25 -12.19
CA GLU A 26 -1.71 -0.02 -13.54
C GLU A 26 -2.81 0.37 -14.50
N ASP A 27 -3.98 -0.24 -14.41
CA ASP A 27 -5.13 0.11 -15.24
C ASP A 27 -5.56 1.57 -15.02
N LYS A 28 -5.41 2.08 -13.82
CA LYS A 28 -5.73 3.47 -13.48
C LYS A 28 -4.73 4.44 -14.10
N GLY A 29 -3.55 3.96 -14.53
CA GLY A 29 -2.53 4.80 -15.15
C GLY A 29 -1.38 5.18 -14.21
N PHE A 30 -1.35 4.64 -13.01
CA PHE A 30 -0.25 4.92 -12.08
C PHE A 30 1.01 4.19 -12.52
N LYS A 31 2.18 4.72 -12.11
CA LYS A 31 3.48 4.17 -12.48
C LYS A 31 4.16 3.59 -11.24
N MET A 32 4.51 2.31 -11.29
CA MET A 32 5.29 1.68 -10.21
C MET A 32 6.76 2.02 -10.41
N THR A 33 7.41 2.53 -9.37
CA THR A 33 8.84 2.86 -9.41
C THR A 33 9.67 1.97 -8.50
N ALA A 34 9.04 1.26 -7.57
CA ALA A 34 9.72 0.27 -6.73
C ALA A 34 8.71 -0.77 -6.27
N GLY A 35 9.16 -2.00 -6.11
CA GLY A 35 8.31 -3.08 -5.61
C GLY A 35 9.17 -4.25 -5.16
N LYS A 36 8.83 -4.83 -4.01
CA LYS A 36 9.55 -5.99 -3.50
C LYS A 36 8.72 -6.77 -2.50
N LEU A 37 8.92 -8.09 -2.51
CA LEU A 37 8.37 -8.97 -1.50
C LEU A 37 9.29 -8.94 -0.28
N VAL A 38 8.74 -8.64 0.88
CA VAL A 38 9.51 -8.39 2.11
C VAL A 38 8.88 -9.07 3.31
N GLN A 39 9.71 -9.68 4.15
CA GLN A 39 9.29 -10.06 5.49
C GLN A 39 9.59 -8.86 6.40
N VAL A 40 8.54 -8.21 6.88
CA VAL A 40 8.69 -7.01 7.72
C VAL A 40 9.30 -7.39 9.06
N SER A 41 10.35 -6.67 9.49
CA SER A 41 10.92 -6.86 10.81
C SER A 41 10.06 -6.16 11.86
N ARG A 42 10.22 -6.57 13.12
CA ARG A 42 9.49 -5.90 14.21
C ARG A 42 9.83 -4.40 14.26
N GLU A 43 11.09 -4.04 14.08
CA GLU A 43 11.51 -2.64 14.08
C GLU A 43 10.85 -1.84 12.96
N GLN A 44 10.78 -2.40 11.76
CA GLN A 44 10.08 -1.74 10.65
C GLN A 44 8.59 -1.58 10.95
N ALA A 45 7.96 -2.60 11.51
CA ALA A 45 6.55 -2.56 11.87
C ALA A 45 6.29 -1.48 12.93
N GLU A 46 7.15 -1.39 13.93
CA GLU A 46 7.01 -0.39 14.99
C GLU A 46 7.16 1.04 14.43
N ARG A 47 8.11 1.23 13.51
CA ARG A 47 8.25 2.54 12.83
C ARG A 47 7.05 2.86 11.97
N HIS A 48 6.51 1.86 11.27
CA HIS A 48 5.35 2.04 10.40
C HIS A 48 4.11 2.48 11.19
N TYR A 49 3.94 1.92 12.39
CA TYR A 49 2.81 2.23 13.27
C TYR A 49 3.21 3.14 14.44
N ALA A 50 4.25 3.96 14.29
CA ALA A 50 4.79 4.77 15.37
C ALA A 50 3.75 5.67 16.05
N GLU A 51 2.80 6.21 15.28
CA GLU A 51 1.74 7.07 15.81
C GLU A 51 0.72 6.32 16.67
N HIS A 52 0.77 4.99 16.65
CA HIS A 52 -0.14 4.14 17.43
C HIS A 52 0.51 3.53 18.68
N VAL A 53 1.78 3.85 18.96
CA VAL A 53 2.49 3.36 20.14
C VAL A 53 1.70 3.72 21.39
N GLY A 54 1.49 2.74 22.26
CA GLY A 54 0.72 2.92 23.49
C GLY A 54 -0.77 2.72 23.36
N LYS A 55 -1.29 2.61 22.14
CA LYS A 55 -2.71 2.31 21.93
C LYS A 55 -2.96 0.80 22.07
N PRO A 56 -4.18 0.39 22.51
CA PRO A 56 -4.46 -1.02 22.77
C PRO A 56 -4.26 -1.94 21.58
N PHE A 57 -4.47 -1.43 20.35
CA PHE A 57 -4.38 -2.24 19.14
C PHE A 57 -2.98 -2.26 18.52
N PHE A 58 -1.99 -1.58 19.11
CA PHE A 58 -0.64 -1.49 18.53
C PHE A 58 -0.02 -2.88 18.33
N GLU A 59 -0.06 -3.72 19.37
CA GLU A 59 0.52 -5.06 19.29
C GLU A 59 -0.18 -5.94 18.25
N GLU A 60 -1.48 -5.80 18.08
CA GLU A 60 -2.21 -6.52 17.04
C GLU A 60 -1.76 -6.09 15.65
N LEU A 61 -1.59 -4.78 15.42
CA LEU A 61 -1.12 -4.28 14.13
C LEU A 61 0.28 -4.78 13.81
N VAL A 62 1.20 -4.69 14.77
CA VAL A 62 2.58 -5.18 14.60
C VAL A 62 2.59 -6.69 14.37
N GLY A 63 1.82 -7.44 15.15
CA GLY A 63 1.73 -8.89 15.00
C GLY A 63 1.19 -9.29 13.63
N PHE A 64 0.18 -8.60 13.14
CA PHE A 64 -0.40 -8.92 11.84
C PHE A 64 0.57 -8.63 10.68
N ILE A 65 1.17 -7.44 10.67
CA ILE A 65 2.04 -7.04 9.56
C ILE A 65 3.32 -7.88 9.48
N THR A 66 3.74 -8.48 10.59
CA THR A 66 4.91 -9.34 10.65
C THR A 66 4.57 -10.83 10.51
N SER A 67 3.28 -11.17 10.40
CA SER A 67 2.83 -12.57 10.37
C SER A 67 3.15 -13.33 9.10
N GLY A 68 3.53 -12.63 8.04
CA GLY A 68 3.90 -13.21 6.76
C GLY A 68 4.45 -12.14 5.85
N PRO A 69 4.90 -12.49 4.64
CA PRO A 69 5.47 -11.50 3.72
C PRO A 69 4.41 -10.51 3.24
N VAL A 70 4.87 -9.29 2.94
CA VAL A 70 4.08 -8.24 2.32
C VAL A 70 4.68 -7.90 0.96
N PHE A 71 3.93 -7.25 0.09
CA PHE A 71 4.49 -6.70 -1.13
C PHE A 71 4.49 -5.17 -1.03
N ALA A 72 5.67 -4.60 -0.79
CA ALA A 72 5.86 -3.16 -0.61
C ALA A 72 6.09 -2.49 -1.97
N MET A 73 5.46 -1.33 -2.20
CA MET A 73 5.49 -0.66 -3.50
C MET A 73 5.59 0.85 -3.35
N VAL A 74 6.23 1.48 -4.34
CA VAL A 74 6.18 2.93 -4.53
C VAL A 74 5.53 3.20 -5.89
N TRP A 75 4.51 4.04 -5.89
CA TRP A 75 3.77 4.42 -7.10
C TRP A 75 3.82 5.94 -7.29
N GLU A 76 3.86 6.37 -8.54
CA GLU A 76 3.86 7.78 -8.92
C GLU A 76 2.65 8.13 -9.78
N GLY A 77 2.16 9.34 -9.60
CA GLY A 77 1.07 9.90 -10.38
C GLY A 77 0.61 11.21 -9.80
N ASP A 78 -0.09 12.02 -10.58
CA ASP A 78 -0.65 13.26 -10.07
C ASP A 78 -1.77 12.96 -9.07
N ASN A 79 -1.72 13.62 -7.92
CA ASN A 79 -2.69 13.41 -6.83
C ASN A 79 -2.77 11.95 -6.38
N ILE A 80 -1.65 11.23 -6.45
CA ILE A 80 -1.67 9.77 -6.28
C ILE A 80 -2.11 9.34 -4.89
N VAL A 81 -1.76 10.10 -3.85
CA VAL A 81 -2.20 9.74 -2.49
C VAL A 81 -3.72 9.68 -2.44
N THR A 82 -4.39 10.72 -2.91
CA THR A 82 -5.86 10.77 -2.93
C THR A 82 -6.46 9.72 -3.86
N LEU A 83 -5.96 9.66 -5.09
CA LEU A 83 -6.54 8.77 -6.10
C LEU A 83 -6.33 7.30 -5.77
N SER A 84 -5.15 6.93 -5.24
CA SER A 84 -4.93 5.54 -4.84
C SER A 84 -5.83 5.13 -3.68
N ARG A 85 -6.06 6.03 -2.72
CA ARG A 85 -6.96 5.73 -1.60
C ARG A 85 -8.41 5.57 -2.07
N LEU A 86 -8.84 6.34 -3.05
CA LEU A 86 -10.18 6.16 -3.66
C LEU A 86 -10.29 4.79 -4.33
N LEU A 87 -9.24 4.36 -5.02
CA LEU A 87 -9.22 3.06 -5.68
C LEU A 87 -9.18 1.91 -4.67
N ILE A 88 -8.44 2.09 -3.58
CA ILE A 88 -8.34 1.10 -2.50
C ILE A 88 -9.69 0.93 -1.79
N GLY A 89 -10.38 2.02 -1.54
CA GLY A 89 -11.67 2.01 -0.82
C GLY A 89 -11.53 2.28 0.66
N LYS A 90 -12.66 2.43 1.33
CA LYS A 90 -12.72 2.73 2.77
C LYS A 90 -12.09 1.62 3.59
N THR A 91 -11.51 2.01 4.74
CA THR A 91 -10.88 1.07 5.68
C THR A 91 -11.88 0.04 6.20
N GLN A 92 -13.09 0.49 6.57
CA GLN A 92 -14.16 -0.41 6.97
C GLN A 92 -14.74 -1.07 5.72
N VAL A 93 -14.67 -2.39 5.64
CA VAL A 93 -15.13 -3.10 4.43
C VAL A 93 -16.62 -2.93 4.18
N THR A 94 -17.42 -2.67 5.24
CA THR A 94 -18.85 -2.41 5.09
C THR A 94 -19.14 -1.09 4.37
N GLU A 95 -18.15 -0.18 4.34
CA GLU A 95 -18.24 1.11 3.66
C GLU A 95 -17.49 1.15 2.34
N ALA A 96 -16.70 0.11 2.05
CA ALA A 96 -15.93 0.03 0.81
C ALA A 96 -16.86 -0.34 -0.34
N LEU A 97 -17.00 0.57 -1.30
CA LEU A 97 -17.92 0.37 -2.42
C LEU A 97 -17.41 -0.67 -3.40
N PRO A 98 -18.31 -1.43 -4.05
CA PRO A 98 -17.94 -2.29 -5.17
C PRO A 98 -17.18 -1.48 -6.23
N GLY A 99 -16.17 -2.09 -6.84
CA GLY A 99 -15.28 -1.39 -7.77
C GLY A 99 -13.98 -0.95 -7.12
N THR A 100 -13.97 -0.77 -5.81
CA THR A 100 -12.72 -0.53 -5.06
C THR A 100 -12.05 -1.87 -4.77
N ILE A 101 -10.76 -1.85 -4.48
CA ILE A 101 -10.01 -3.07 -4.14
C ILE A 101 -10.64 -3.76 -2.93
N ARG A 102 -10.87 -3.00 -1.86
CA ARG A 102 -11.47 -3.55 -0.65
C ARG A 102 -12.94 -3.96 -0.86
N GLY A 103 -13.68 -3.18 -1.63
CA GLY A 103 -15.07 -3.50 -1.92
C GLY A 103 -15.24 -4.78 -2.71
N ASP A 104 -14.30 -5.08 -3.60
CA ASP A 104 -14.36 -6.27 -4.43
C ASP A 104 -13.77 -7.51 -3.77
N PHE A 105 -12.73 -7.36 -2.94
CA PHE A 105 -11.95 -8.51 -2.48
C PHE A 105 -11.94 -8.71 -0.96
N ALA A 106 -12.23 -7.70 -0.16
CA ALA A 106 -12.16 -7.80 1.29
C ALA A 106 -13.55 -8.04 1.89
N ALA A 107 -13.66 -9.07 2.73
CA ALA A 107 -14.92 -9.41 3.39
C ALA A 107 -14.91 -9.03 4.88
N HIS A 108 -13.73 -8.85 5.48
CA HIS A 108 -13.59 -8.53 6.90
C HIS A 108 -12.59 -7.39 7.09
N THR A 109 -12.95 -6.40 7.88
CA THR A 109 -12.12 -5.20 8.06
C THR A 109 -10.69 -5.48 8.53
N PRO A 110 -10.44 -6.40 9.49
CA PRO A 110 -9.06 -6.70 9.91
C PRO A 110 -8.19 -7.27 8.78
N PHE A 111 -8.82 -7.84 7.75
CA PHE A 111 -8.15 -8.45 6.60
C PHE A 111 -8.50 -7.64 5.34
N ASN A 112 -8.13 -6.36 5.33
CA ASN A 112 -8.51 -5.45 4.26
C ASN A 112 -7.45 -5.28 3.16
N LEU A 113 -6.52 -6.21 3.06
CA LEU A 113 -5.65 -6.51 1.91
C LEU A 113 -4.49 -5.56 1.66
N ILE A 114 -4.68 -4.27 1.80
CA ILE A 114 -3.72 -3.29 1.31
C ILE A 114 -3.68 -2.07 2.23
N HIS A 115 -2.47 -1.53 2.38
CA HIS A 115 -2.23 -0.25 3.05
C HIS A 115 -1.90 0.80 1.98
N GLY A 116 -2.42 2.01 2.15
CA GLY A 116 -2.04 3.17 1.35
C GLY A 116 -1.74 4.35 2.26
N SER A 117 -0.70 5.11 1.93
CA SER A 117 -0.35 6.31 2.68
C SER A 117 -1.52 7.29 2.72
N ASP A 118 -1.71 7.98 3.84
CA ASP A 118 -2.84 8.89 4.03
C ASP A 118 -2.51 10.35 3.72
N SER A 119 -1.24 10.66 3.51
CA SER A 119 -0.79 12.02 3.18
C SER A 119 0.57 11.95 2.46
N PRO A 120 0.97 13.04 1.78
CA PRO A 120 2.31 13.10 1.17
C PRO A 120 3.43 12.93 2.22
N GLU A 121 3.26 13.48 3.41
CA GLU A 121 4.24 13.37 4.49
C GLU A 121 4.37 11.92 4.97
N SER A 122 3.25 11.25 5.17
CA SER A 122 3.23 9.83 5.53
C SER A 122 3.86 8.99 4.44
N ALA A 123 3.59 9.31 3.17
CA ALA A 123 4.16 8.60 2.04
C ALA A 123 5.69 8.63 2.08
N GLU A 124 6.29 9.81 2.26
CA GLU A 124 7.75 9.93 2.30
C GLU A 124 8.35 9.18 3.48
N ARG A 125 7.74 9.26 4.64
CA ARG A 125 8.19 8.53 5.82
C ARG A 125 8.10 7.01 5.61
N GLU A 126 7.01 6.55 5.06
CA GLU A 126 6.80 5.12 4.82
C GLU A 126 7.74 4.57 3.75
N ILE A 127 7.95 5.31 2.67
CA ILE A 127 8.91 4.94 1.64
C ILE A 127 10.31 4.79 2.24
N ALA A 128 10.73 5.76 3.05
CA ALA A 128 12.06 5.71 3.68
C ALA A 128 12.20 4.53 4.65
N ASN A 129 11.11 4.07 5.26
CA ASN A 129 11.13 2.93 6.18
C ASN A 129 11.32 1.58 5.43
N PHE A 130 10.88 1.50 4.18
CA PHE A 130 10.88 0.23 3.44
C PHE A 130 11.89 0.19 2.30
N PHE A 131 12.29 1.33 1.76
CA PHE A 131 13.12 1.36 0.55
C PHE A 131 14.35 2.24 0.74
N MET A 132 15.48 1.78 0.15
CA MET A 132 16.64 2.62 -0.05
C MET A 132 16.42 3.44 -1.34
N PRO A 133 17.01 4.65 -1.45
CA PRO A 133 16.83 5.48 -2.65
C PRO A 133 17.14 4.77 -3.96
N GLU A 134 18.18 3.93 -3.99
CA GLU A 134 18.59 3.19 -5.19
C GLU A 134 17.63 2.08 -5.60
N GLU A 135 16.67 1.72 -4.74
CA GLU A 135 15.67 0.72 -5.08
C GLU A 135 14.53 1.29 -5.93
N SER A 136 14.45 2.62 -6.05
CA SER A 136 13.47 3.29 -6.92
C SER A 136 14.08 3.51 -8.29
N VAL A 137 13.33 3.16 -9.33
CA VAL A 137 13.76 3.31 -10.72
C VAL A 137 13.07 4.51 -11.34
N ARG A 138 13.84 5.43 -11.92
CA ARG A 138 13.30 6.59 -12.62
C ARG A 138 13.16 6.27 -14.11
N TYR A 139 11.95 6.44 -14.65
CA TYR A 139 11.69 6.21 -16.07
C TYR A 139 10.43 6.95 -16.49
N GLU A 140 10.27 7.15 -17.80
CA GLU A 140 9.08 7.75 -18.40
C GLU A 140 8.28 6.68 -19.13
N LYS A 141 6.96 6.70 -18.98
CA LYS A 141 6.10 5.79 -19.75
C LYS A 141 5.86 6.39 -21.14
N SER A 142 5.97 5.57 -22.17
CA SER A 142 5.75 6.02 -23.56
C SER A 142 4.33 6.54 -23.80
N VAL A 143 3.37 6.11 -22.97
CA VAL A 143 1.96 6.52 -23.07
C VAL A 143 1.62 7.69 -22.15
N ALA A 144 2.61 8.30 -21.48
CA ALA A 144 2.36 9.35 -20.48
C ALA A 144 1.58 10.54 -21.05
N THR A 145 1.73 10.85 -22.33
CA THR A 145 1.00 11.95 -22.96
C THR A 145 -0.50 11.71 -23.05
N TRP A 146 -0.95 10.47 -22.84
CA TRP A 146 -2.36 10.08 -22.94
C TRP A 146 -3.03 9.87 -21.58
N MET A 147 -2.33 10.21 -20.49
CA MET A 147 -2.81 9.88 -19.13
C MET A 147 -2.95 11.09 -18.21
#